data_3197ee8691af287856fe02a48a54f763
#
_entry.id   3197ee8691af287856fe02a48a54f763
#
_cell.length_a   1.000
_cell.length_b   1.000
_cell.length_c   1.000
_cell.angle_alpha   90.00
_cell.angle_beta   90.00
_cell.angle_gamma   90.00
#
_symmetry.space_group_name_H-M   'P 1'
#
loop_
_entity.id
_entity.type
_entity.pdbx_description
1 polymer ?
#
loop_
_entity_poly.entity_id
_entity_poly.type
_entity_poly.pdbx_seq_one_letter_code
_entity_poly.pdbx_strand_id
1 'polypeptide(L)'
;MTLNIQISSMRVDGVLFDKDGTLFDFGATWNTWAAGAIRELAQDQPDLMERIAQALEFDLAETRFHPTSPIIAETNREAAERLVRVLPDQSVEEIEHFLMHSSTDAPLAPAVPLTPFLQGLSARGLKLGVMTNDTEFGARSHLRTAGIEGHFDFIAGFDSGHGAKPDPDPLLAFAREMQLAPARVVMVGDSAHDLVAGRAAGMQTVGVLTGMAGHDELSALADVVLPDIGHLPTWLAA
;
A
#
# COMPACT_ATOMS: atom_id res chain seq x y z
N MET A 1 -49.81 1.03 11.22
CA MET A 1 -48.59 0.25 11.53
C MET A 1 -47.53 0.61 10.48
N THR A 2 -46.70 1.60 10.78
CA THR A 2 -45.64 2.07 9.87
C THR A 2 -44.43 1.16 10.10
N LEU A 3 -44.11 0.33 9.12
CA LEU A 3 -42.86 -0.44 9.14
C LEU A 3 -41.70 0.57 9.08
N ASN A 4 -41.03 0.79 10.23
CA ASN A 4 -39.70 1.36 10.24
C ASN A 4 -38.74 0.33 9.63
N ILE A 5 -38.49 0.43 8.35
CA ILE A 5 -37.32 -0.24 7.72
C ILE A 5 -36.12 0.49 8.30
N GLN A 6 -35.51 -0.07 9.31
CA GLN A 6 -34.18 0.33 9.76
C GLN A 6 -33.23 -0.04 8.60
N ILE A 7 -32.96 0.93 7.71
CA ILE A 7 -31.85 0.81 6.76
C ILE A 7 -30.61 0.80 7.66
N SER A 8 -30.02 -0.38 7.85
CA SER A 8 -28.70 -0.47 8.47
C SER A 8 -27.77 0.43 7.65
N SER A 9 -27.47 1.60 8.18
CA SER A 9 -26.51 2.49 7.52
C SER A 9 -25.16 1.82 7.58
N MET A 10 -24.52 1.65 6.43
CA MET A 10 -23.15 1.14 6.41
C MET A 10 -22.26 1.98 7.32
N ARG A 11 -21.25 1.34 7.89
CA ARG A 11 -20.30 1.96 8.84
C ARG A 11 -19.57 3.14 8.21
N VAL A 12 -19.30 3.09 6.88
CA VAL A 12 -18.58 4.10 6.13
C VAL A 12 -19.25 4.40 4.77
N ASP A 13 -18.83 5.51 4.14
CA ASP A 13 -19.24 5.91 2.80
C ASP A 13 -18.07 5.80 1.80
N GLY A 14 -16.84 5.63 2.29
CA GLY A 14 -15.65 5.46 1.47
C GLY A 14 -14.64 4.49 2.08
N VAL A 15 -13.90 3.84 1.19
CA VAL A 15 -12.78 2.96 1.51
C VAL A 15 -11.54 3.46 0.80
N LEU A 16 -10.51 3.77 1.55
CA LEU A 16 -9.20 4.13 1.04
C LEU A 16 -8.24 2.97 1.32
N PHE A 17 -7.69 2.39 0.26
CA PHE A 17 -6.77 1.25 0.34
C PHE A 17 -5.32 1.71 0.21
N ASP A 18 -4.44 1.12 0.97
CA ASP A 18 -3.07 0.97 0.54
C ASP A 18 -2.99 -0.04 -0.63
N LYS A 19 -1.85 -0.04 -1.34
CA LYS A 19 -1.63 -0.89 -2.51
C LYS A 19 -0.86 -2.16 -2.15
N ASP A 20 0.37 -2.00 -1.67
CA ASP A 20 1.35 -3.08 -1.49
C ASP A 20 1.21 -3.70 -0.10
N GLY A 21 0.96 -5.00 -0.03
CA GLY A 21 0.58 -5.66 1.22
C GLY A 21 -0.92 -5.59 1.53
N THR A 22 -1.71 -4.90 0.70
CA THR A 22 -3.15 -4.71 0.91
C THR A 22 -3.98 -5.18 -0.29
N LEU A 23 -3.88 -4.53 -1.44
CA LEU A 23 -4.49 -5.01 -2.70
C LEU A 23 -3.69 -6.17 -3.30
N PHE A 24 -2.37 -6.11 -3.16
CA PHE A 24 -1.44 -7.14 -3.62
C PHE A 24 -0.63 -7.66 -2.43
N ASP A 25 -0.45 -8.99 -2.35
CA ASP A 25 0.42 -9.61 -1.36
C ASP A 25 1.85 -9.08 -1.48
N PHE A 26 2.41 -8.60 -0.37
CA PHE A 26 3.71 -7.94 -0.39
C PHE A 26 4.84 -8.90 -0.80
N GLY A 27 4.94 -10.02 -0.10
CA GLY A 27 6.04 -10.96 -0.31
C GLY A 27 6.02 -11.57 -1.71
N ALA A 28 4.86 -12.02 -2.18
CA ALA A 28 4.70 -12.62 -3.49
C ALA A 28 4.96 -11.62 -4.64
N THR A 29 4.65 -10.33 -4.43
CA THR A 29 4.90 -9.26 -5.42
C THR A 29 6.35 -8.81 -5.40
N TRP A 30 6.89 -8.47 -4.21
CA TRP A 30 8.12 -7.68 -4.13
C TRP A 30 9.41 -8.46 -3.93
N ASN A 31 9.36 -9.70 -3.37
CA ASN A 31 10.59 -10.43 -3.08
C ASN A 31 11.38 -10.77 -4.36
N THR A 32 10.72 -11.26 -5.40
CA THR A 32 11.37 -11.60 -6.67
C THR A 32 11.89 -10.37 -7.40
N TRP A 33 11.11 -9.28 -7.41
CA TRP A 33 11.53 -8.02 -7.98
C TRP A 33 12.77 -7.47 -7.28
N ALA A 34 12.79 -7.43 -5.95
CA ALA A 34 13.92 -6.92 -5.17
C ALA A 34 15.23 -7.69 -5.45
N ALA A 35 15.15 -9.03 -5.53
CA ALA A 35 16.31 -9.84 -5.88
C ALA A 35 16.85 -9.49 -7.28
N GLY A 36 15.96 -9.22 -8.25
CA GLY A 36 16.32 -8.75 -9.59
C GLY A 36 16.95 -7.35 -9.57
N ALA A 37 16.34 -6.40 -8.88
CA ALA A 37 16.81 -5.03 -8.75
C ALA A 37 18.19 -4.95 -8.06
N ILE A 38 18.41 -5.74 -6.99
CA ILE A 38 19.71 -5.84 -6.31
C ILE A 38 20.78 -6.31 -7.29
N ARG A 39 20.49 -7.36 -8.08
CA ARG A 39 21.43 -7.93 -9.05
C ARG A 39 21.78 -6.90 -10.13
N GLU A 40 20.80 -6.20 -10.67
CA GLU A 40 20.99 -5.20 -11.72
C GLU A 40 21.79 -4.00 -11.22
N LEU A 41 21.44 -3.42 -10.06
CA LEU A 41 22.20 -2.33 -9.45
C LEU A 41 23.63 -2.71 -9.10
N ALA A 42 23.85 -3.96 -8.69
CA ALA A 42 25.17 -4.49 -8.39
C ALA A 42 25.97 -4.92 -9.63
N GLN A 43 25.37 -4.93 -10.83
CA GLN A 43 25.99 -5.45 -12.05
C GLN A 43 26.59 -6.87 -11.85
N ASP A 44 25.84 -7.73 -11.17
CA ASP A 44 26.23 -9.11 -10.82
C ASP A 44 27.50 -9.20 -9.93
N GLN A 45 27.95 -8.12 -9.27
CA GLN A 45 29.09 -8.13 -8.36
C GLN A 45 28.67 -8.64 -6.96
N PRO A 46 29.15 -9.81 -6.49
CA PRO A 46 28.63 -10.43 -5.26
C PRO A 46 28.77 -9.54 -4.01
N ASP A 47 29.94 -8.91 -3.83
CA ASP A 47 30.20 -8.06 -2.67
C ASP A 47 29.27 -6.81 -2.66
N LEU A 48 28.93 -6.29 -3.83
CA LEU A 48 28.03 -5.14 -3.94
C LEU A 48 26.58 -5.59 -3.76
N MET A 49 26.19 -6.78 -4.27
CA MET A 49 24.86 -7.36 -4.00
C MET A 49 24.62 -7.49 -2.49
N GLU A 50 25.60 -8.02 -1.74
CA GLU A 50 25.50 -8.17 -0.30
C GLU A 50 25.34 -6.83 0.41
N ARG A 51 26.10 -5.79 0.02
CA ARG A 51 26.00 -4.45 0.59
C ARG A 51 24.64 -3.79 0.30
N ILE A 52 24.11 -3.94 -0.92
CA ILE A 52 22.78 -3.45 -1.28
C ILE A 52 21.72 -4.19 -0.48
N ALA A 53 21.79 -5.52 -0.41
CA ALA A 53 20.86 -6.34 0.36
C ALA A 53 20.84 -5.94 1.85
N GLN A 54 22.01 -5.69 2.45
CA GLN A 54 22.11 -5.19 3.82
C GLN A 54 21.45 -3.81 3.98
N ALA A 55 21.66 -2.90 3.03
CA ALA A 55 21.05 -1.56 3.07
C ALA A 55 19.51 -1.59 2.98
N LEU A 56 18.97 -2.61 2.30
CA LEU A 56 17.53 -2.83 2.13
C LEU A 56 16.94 -3.79 3.18
N GLU A 57 17.75 -4.36 4.06
CA GLU A 57 17.37 -5.45 4.97
C GLU A 57 16.68 -6.60 4.21
N PHE A 58 17.35 -7.07 3.14
CA PHE A 58 16.90 -8.17 2.28
C PHE A 58 17.79 -9.41 2.42
N ASP A 59 17.19 -10.56 2.63
CA ASP A 59 17.88 -11.86 2.70
C ASP A 59 18.01 -12.43 1.27
N LEU A 60 19.23 -12.44 0.73
CA LEU A 60 19.52 -12.96 -0.62
C LEU A 60 19.33 -14.48 -0.71
N ALA A 61 19.59 -15.22 0.36
CA ALA A 61 19.48 -16.69 0.36
C ALA A 61 18.02 -17.14 0.38
N GLU A 62 17.21 -16.51 1.22
CA GLU A 62 15.78 -16.79 1.36
C GLU A 62 14.91 -15.99 0.36
N THR A 63 15.54 -15.06 -0.38
CA THR A 63 14.86 -14.18 -1.34
C THR A 63 13.65 -13.48 -0.71
N ARG A 64 13.86 -12.75 0.38
CA ARG A 64 12.79 -12.04 1.09
C ARG A 64 13.31 -10.84 1.89
N PHE A 65 12.45 -9.87 2.06
CA PHE A 65 12.70 -8.79 3.02
C PHE A 65 12.62 -9.30 4.46
N HIS A 66 13.47 -8.75 5.34
CA HIS A 66 13.26 -8.90 6.77
C HIS A 66 12.01 -8.12 7.20
N PRO A 67 11.23 -8.60 8.20
CA PRO A 67 10.04 -7.89 8.67
C PRO A 67 10.32 -6.46 9.18
N THR A 68 11.56 -6.19 9.57
CA THR A 68 12.04 -4.89 10.04
C THR A 68 12.55 -4.00 8.91
N SER A 69 12.51 -4.46 7.66
CA SER A 69 13.01 -3.68 6.52
C SER A 69 12.26 -2.35 6.40
N PRO A 70 12.97 -1.22 6.40
CA PRO A 70 12.35 0.09 6.27
C PRO A 70 11.70 0.28 4.88
N ILE A 71 12.18 -0.46 3.87
CA ILE A 71 11.68 -0.39 2.48
C ILE A 71 10.20 -0.78 2.37
N ILE A 72 9.67 -1.56 3.32
CA ILE A 72 8.28 -2.03 3.31
C ILE A 72 7.27 -0.88 3.32
N ALA A 73 7.62 0.24 3.97
CA ALA A 73 6.71 1.35 4.16
C ALA A 73 7.28 2.72 3.67
N GLU A 74 8.56 2.75 3.27
CA GLU A 74 9.22 3.96 2.75
C GLU A 74 8.80 4.28 1.32
N THR A 75 9.06 5.54 0.92
CA THR A 75 8.93 5.99 -0.46
C THR A 75 10.12 5.55 -1.30
N ASN A 76 9.99 5.52 -2.63
CA ASN A 76 11.11 5.27 -3.55
C ASN A 76 12.27 6.26 -3.32
N ARG A 77 11.96 7.50 -2.93
CA ARG A 77 12.96 8.53 -2.60
C ARG A 77 13.78 8.15 -1.38
N GLU A 78 13.14 7.73 -0.31
CA GLU A 78 13.82 7.29 0.92
C GLU A 78 14.67 6.05 0.68
N ALA A 79 14.15 5.08 -0.09
CA ALA A 79 14.91 3.91 -0.53
C ALA A 79 16.16 4.30 -1.34
N ALA A 80 16.05 5.24 -2.27
CA ALA A 80 17.18 5.75 -3.06
C ALA A 80 18.21 6.47 -2.18
N GLU A 81 17.79 7.25 -1.19
CA GLU A 81 18.67 7.91 -0.21
C GLU A 81 19.46 6.93 0.67
N ARG A 82 18.94 5.72 0.87
CA ARG A 82 19.69 4.63 1.52
C ARG A 82 20.71 4.02 0.58
N LEU A 83 20.27 3.69 -0.64
CA LEU A 83 21.08 3.00 -1.63
C LEU A 83 22.28 3.83 -2.13
N VAL A 84 22.15 5.15 -2.25
CA VAL A 84 23.26 6.02 -2.67
C VAL A 84 24.49 5.91 -1.74
N ARG A 85 24.30 5.53 -0.47
CA ARG A 85 25.40 5.32 0.48
C ARG A 85 26.28 4.11 0.14
N VAL A 86 25.75 3.15 -0.58
CA VAL A 86 26.43 1.94 -1.05
C VAL A 86 26.72 1.94 -2.54
N LEU A 87 26.12 2.89 -3.26
CA LEU A 87 26.27 3.14 -4.71
C LEU A 87 26.81 4.57 -4.97
N PRO A 88 28.05 4.88 -4.56
CA PRO A 88 28.56 6.25 -4.57
C PRO A 88 28.73 6.88 -5.97
N ASP A 89 28.71 6.05 -7.01
CA ASP A 89 28.84 6.49 -8.41
C ASP A 89 27.48 6.86 -9.04
N GLN A 90 26.37 6.72 -8.30
CA GLN A 90 25.01 7.06 -8.73
C GLN A 90 24.45 8.19 -7.87
N SER A 91 23.57 9.00 -8.43
CA SER A 91 22.80 9.99 -7.68
C SER A 91 21.52 9.39 -7.11
N VAL A 92 20.93 10.07 -6.12
CA VAL A 92 19.62 9.68 -5.57
C VAL A 92 18.56 9.67 -6.67
N GLU A 93 18.59 10.66 -7.57
CA GLU A 93 17.67 10.80 -8.69
C GLU A 93 17.77 9.62 -9.69
N GLU A 94 18.97 9.15 -9.99
CA GLU A 94 19.17 7.99 -10.87
C GLU A 94 18.64 6.70 -10.25
N ILE A 95 18.90 6.49 -8.96
CA ILE A 95 18.41 5.31 -8.22
C ILE A 95 16.88 5.36 -8.10
N GLU A 96 16.31 6.50 -7.72
CA GLU A 96 14.86 6.69 -7.62
C GLU A 96 14.16 6.41 -8.95
N HIS A 97 14.72 6.93 -10.05
CA HIS A 97 14.22 6.68 -11.41
C HIS A 97 14.29 5.19 -11.78
N PHE A 98 15.39 4.52 -11.44
CA PHE A 98 15.53 3.08 -11.65
C PHE A 98 14.48 2.30 -10.86
N LEU A 99 14.31 2.57 -9.57
CA LEU A 99 13.31 1.92 -8.72
C LEU A 99 11.90 2.13 -9.26
N MET A 100 11.56 3.37 -9.64
CA MET A 100 10.24 3.71 -10.19
C MET A 100 9.94 2.94 -11.48
N HIS A 101 10.90 2.82 -12.40
CA HIS A 101 10.66 2.14 -13.67
C HIS A 101 10.70 0.62 -13.54
N SER A 102 11.69 0.07 -12.83
CA SER A 102 11.81 -1.39 -12.67
C SER A 102 10.66 -1.99 -11.87
N SER A 103 10.10 -1.24 -10.91
CA SER A 103 8.97 -1.71 -10.10
C SER A 103 7.68 -1.92 -10.92
N THR A 104 7.52 -1.24 -12.06
CA THR A 104 6.32 -1.41 -12.91
C THR A 104 6.18 -2.83 -13.48
N ASP A 105 7.28 -3.57 -13.55
CA ASP A 105 7.34 -4.96 -14.04
C ASP A 105 7.27 -6.00 -12.91
N ALA A 106 7.03 -5.56 -11.66
CA ALA A 106 6.89 -6.47 -10.53
C ALA A 106 5.74 -7.48 -10.75
N PRO A 107 5.93 -8.77 -10.43
CA PRO A 107 4.90 -9.79 -10.62
C PRO A 107 3.80 -9.61 -9.59
N LEU A 108 2.71 -8.93 -9.97
CA LEU A 108 1.60 -8.62 -9.08
C LEU A 108 0.89 -9.89 -8.60
N ALA A 109 0.72 -10.04 -7.30
CA ALA A 109 -0.01 -11.13 -6.66
C ALA A 109 -1.25 -10.55 -5.93
N PRO A 110 -2.46 -10.55 -6.55
CA PRO A 110 -3.65 -10.04 -5.91
C PRO A 110 -3.97 -10.77 -4.60
N ALA A 111 -4.22 -10.04 -3.51
CA ALA A 111 -4.56 -10.60 -2.20
C ALA A 111 -5.88 -11.39 -2.22
N VAL A 112 -6.81 -10.96 -3.08
CA VAL A 112 -8.10 -11.63 -3.36
C VAL A 112 -8.44 -11.43 -4.85
N PRO A 113 -9.48 -12.10 -5.40
CA PRO A 113 -10.02 -11.75 -6.73
C PRO A 113 -10.52 -10.29 -6.75
N LEU A 114 -9.67 -9.33 -7.15
CA LEU A 114 -9.89 -7.89 -6.95
C LEU A 114 -11.10 -7.35 -7.70
N THR A 115 -11.29 -7.72 -8.98
CA THR A 115 -12.41 -7.20 -9.79
C THR A 115 -13.78 -7.46 -9.15
N PRO A 116 -14.18 -8.70 -8.80
CA PRO A 116 -15.46 -8.93 -8.15
C PRO A 116 -15.55 -8.32 -6.76
N PHE A 117 -14.44 -8.25 -6.02
CA PHE A 117 -14.38 -7.60 -4.70
C PHE A 117 -14.69 -6.10 -4.80
N LEU A 118 -13.99 -5.36 -5.67
CA LEU A 118 -14.18 -3.92 -5.86
C LEU A 118 -15.57 -3.60 -6.42
N GLN A 119 -16.06 -4.40 -7.37
CA GLN A 119 -17.43 -4.28 -7.89
C GLN A 119 -18.47 -4.44 -6.78
N GLY A 120 -18.24 -5.39 -5.87
CA GLY A 120 -19.13 -5.62 -4.73
C GLY A 120 -19.17 -4.43 -3.75
N LEU A 121 -18.06 -3.73 -3.55
CA LEU A 121 -18.00 -2.50 -2.74
C LEU A 121 -18.67 -1.32 -3.46
N SER A 122 -18.36 -1.10 -4.73
CA SER A 122 -18.99 -0.04 -5.54
C SER A 122 -20.51 -0.20 -5.64
N ALA A 123 -21.01 -1.43 -5.78
CA ALA A 123 -22.45 -1.73 -5.81
C ALA A 123 -23.18 -1.36 -4.50
N ARG A 124 -22.44 -1.20 -3.39
CA ARG A 124 -22.97 -0.69 -2.12
C ARG A 124 -22.96 0.84 -2.04
N GLY A 125 -22.52 1.54 -3.09
CA GLY A 125 -22.42 3.00 -3.15
C GLY A 125 -21.18 3.57 -2.47
N LEU A 126 -20.18 2.75 -2.12
CA LEU A 126 -18.93 3.22 -1.51
C LEU A 126 -18.03 3.91 -2.52
N LYS A 127 -17.40 5.01 -2.11
CA LYS A 127 -16.30 5.64 -2.82
C LYS A 127 -15.02 4.86 -2.55
N LEU A 128 -14.28 4.54 -3.61
CA LEU A 128 -13.06 3.75 -3.50
C LEU A 128 -11.84 4.57 -3.90
N GLY A 129 -10.78 4.51 -3.08
CA GLY A 129 -9.51 5.18 -3.38
C GLY A 129 -8.32 4.29 -3.09
N VAL A 130 -7.19 4.67 -3.70
CA VAL A 130 -5.87 4.12 -3.40
C VAL A 130 -4.96 5.26 -2.96
N MET A 131 -4.23 5.06 -1.85
CA MET A 131 -3.14 5.91 -1.41
C MET A 131 -1.93 5.06 -1.01
N THR A 132 -0.85 5.22 -1.74
CA THR A 132 0.39 4.45 -1.56
C THR A 132 1.60 5.36 -1.35
N ASN A 133 2.63 4.83 -0.69
CA ASN A 133 3.95 5.46 -0.64
C ASN A 133 4.84 5.15 -1.86
N ASP A 134 4.29 4.41 -2.83
CA ASP A 134 4.83 4.34 -4.20
C ASP A 134 4.50 5.63 -4.99
N THR A 135 5.07 5.82 -6.17
CA THR A 135 4.69 6.90 -7.08
C THR A 135 3.29 6.69 -7.64
N GLU A 136 2.58 7.78 -7.98
CA GLU A 136 1.31 7.69 -8.70
C GLU A 136 1.46 6.95 -10.03
N PHE A 137 2.59 7.17 -10.72
CA PHE A 137 2.91 6.46 -11.96
C PHE A 137 2.98 4.94 -11.76
N GLY A 138 3.72 4.46 -10.75
CA GLY A 138 3.83 3.05 -10.39
C GLY A 138 2.48 2.46 -9.99
N ALA A 139 1.75 3.18 -9.11
CA ALA A 139 0.42 2.77 -8.67
C ALA A 139 -0.54 2.55 -9.85
N ARG A 140 -0.66 3.53 -10.75
CA ARG A 140 -1.53 3.43 -11.93
C ARG A 140 -1.08 2.34 -12.89
N SER A 141 0.25 2.11 -13.05
CA SER A 141 0.77 1.02 -13.87
C SER A 141 0.32 -0.34 -13.34
N HIS A 142 0.48 -0.58 -12.03
CA HIS A 142 0.06 -1.81 -11.38
C HIS A 142 -1.45 -2.03 -11.46
N LEU A 143 -2.24 -1.01 -11.15
CA LEU A 143 -3.72 -1.09 -11.20
C LEU A 143 -4.24 -1.35 -12.62
N ARG A 144 -3.59 -0.78 -13.66
CA ARG A 144 -3.90 -1.08 -15.08
C ARG A 144 -3.54 -2.51 -15.46
N THR A 145 -2.35 -2.96 -15.08
CA THR A 145 -1.89 -4.34 -15.33
C THR A 145 -2.83 -5.35 -14.69
N ALA A 146 -3.33 -5.06 -13.50
CA ALA A 146 -4.33 -5.88 -12.82
C ALA A 146 -5.78 -5.70 -13.36
N GLY A 147 -6.01 -4.75 -14.28
CA GLY A 147 -7.32 -4.49 -14.89
C GLY A 147 -8.33 -3.84 -13.92
N ILE A 148 -7.88 -3.14 -12.90
CA ILE A 148 -8.73 -2.60 -11.82
C ILE A 148 -8.66 -1.07 -11.65
N GLU A 149 -7.83 -0.34 -12.40
CA GLU A 149 -7.70 1.13 -12.27
C GLU A 149 -9.06 1.84 -12.32
N GLY A 150 -9.93 1.43 -13.23
CA GLY A 150 -11.26 2.04 -13.44
C GLY A 150 -12.27 1.83 -12.30
N HIS A 151 -11.92 1.06 -11.25
CA HIS A 151 -12.78 0.88 -10.08
C HIS A 151 -12.56 1.93 -8.99
N PHE A 152 -11.50 2.76 -9.11
CA PHE A 152 -11.15 3.74 -8.10
C PHE A 152 -11.56 5.15 -8.52
N ASP A 153 -12.21 5.86 -7.61
CA ASP A 153 -12.57 7.29 -7.74
C ASP A 153 -11.37 8.22 -7.48
N PHE A 154 -10.34 7.71 -6.75
CA PHE A 154 -9.15 8.44 -6.34
C PHE A 154 -7.93 7.52 -6.35
N ILE A 155 -6.82 8.00 -6.89
CA ILE A 155 -5.53 7.28 -6.88
C ILE A 155 -4.44 8.32 -6.63
N ALA A 156 -3.65 8.12 -5.56
CA ALA A 156 -2.53 8.98 -5.22
C ALA A 156 -1.31 8.17 -4.79
N GLY A 157 -0.14 8.63 -5.21
CA GLY A 157 1.17 8.26 -4.70
C GLY A 157 1.73 9.35 -3.80
N PHE A 158 2.92 9.14 -3.23
CA PHE A 158 3.59 10.15 -2.40
C PHE A 158 3.91 11.45 -3.18
N ASP A 159 4.03 11.35 -4.50
CA ASP A 159 4.36 12.43 -5.43
C ASP A 159 3.13 13.16 -6.00
N SER A 160 1.92 12.80 -5.61
CA SER A 160 0.66 13.42 -6.07
C SER A 160 0.39 14.81 -5.47
N GLY A 161 1.31 15.37 -4.69
CA GLY A 161 1.19 16.72 -4.11
C GLY A 161 0.40 16.79 -2.81
N HIS A 162 0.11 15.64 -2.20
CA HIS A 162 -0.60 15.53 -0.92
C HIS A 162 0.28 15.08 0.25
N GLY A 163 1.55 14.73 -0.01
CA GLY A 163 2.46 14.14 0.96
C GLY A 163 2.39 12.61 0.99
N ALA A 164 3.06 12.00 1.98
CA ALA A 164 3.20 10.56 2.14
C ALA A 164 2.69 10.10 3.51
N LYS A 165 2.23 8.85 3.63
CA LYS A 165 1.93 8.23 4.93
C LYS A 165 3.25 8.08 5.74
N PRO A 166 3.26 8.36 7.04
CA PRO A 166 2.13 8.41 7.96
C PRO A 166 1.45 9.78 8.11
N ASP A 167 1.76 10.77 7.26
CA ASP A 167 1.04 12.05 7.27
C ASP A 167 -0.44 11.85 6.93
N PRO A 168 -1.39 12.52 7.61
CA PRO A 168 -2.82 12.39 7.31
C PRO A 168 -3.27 13.11 6.03
N ASP A 169 -2.49 14.06 5.52
CA ASP A 169 -2.89 14.96 4.45
C ASP A 169 -3.32 14.26 3.14
N PRO A 170 -2.63 13.18 2.67
CA PRO A 170 -3.10 12.45 1.49
C PRO A 170 -4.44 11.74 1.72
N LEU A 171 -4.72 11.27 2.94
CA LEU A 171 -5.98 10.64 3.28
C LEU A 171 -7.11 11.67 3.35
N LEU A 172 -6.82 12.83 3.92
CA LEU A 172 -7.74 13.98 3.94
C LEU A 172 -8.02 14.52 2.53
N ALA A 173 -7.07 14.39 1.58
CA ALA A 173 -7.31 14.73 0.17
C ALA A 173 -8.41 13.83 -0.43
N PHE A 174 -8.35 12.51 -0.22
CA PHE A 174 -9.42 11.59 -0.64
C PHE A 174 -10.78 11.99 -0.05
N ALA A 175 -10.85 12.20 1.27
CA ALA A 175 -12.10 12.56 1.93
C ALA A 175 -12.69 13.88 1.36
N ARG A 176 -11.83 14.86 1.12
CA ARG A 176 -12.21 16.17 0.56
C ARG A 176 -12.69 16.04 -0.89
N GLU A 177 -11.97 15.32 -1.75
CA GLU A 177 -12.34 15.15 -3.16
C GLU A 177 -13.62 14.35 -3.33
N MET A 178 -13.83 13.34 -2.50
CA MET A 178 -15.06 12.54 -2.49
C MET A 178 -16.20 13.20 -1.71
N GLN A 179 -15.98 14.37 -1.10
CA GLN A 179 -16.95 15.08 -0.26
C GLN A 179 -17.47 14.23 0.92
N LEU A 180 -16.58 13.46 1.53
CA LEU A 180 -16.88 12.59 2.66
C LEU A 180 -16.39 13.20 3.98
N ALA A 181 -17.13 12.96 5.05
CA ALA A 181 -16.60 13.20 6.40
C ALA A 181 -15.50 12.14 6.71
N PRO A 182 -14.32 12.53 7.22
CA PRO A 182 -13.25 11.56 7.53
C PRO A 182 -13.73 10.39 8.41
N ALA A 183 -14.57 10.64 9.43
CA ALA A 183 -15.14 9.59 10.28
C ALA A 183 -16.04 8.58 9.51
N ARG A 184 -16.41 8.88 8.27
CA ARG A 184 -17.18 8.01 7.36
C ARG A 184 -16.29 7.35 6.30
N VAL A 185 -14.97 7.43 6.45
CA VAL A 185 -13.97 6.75 5.62
C VAL A 185 -13.25 5.72 6.47
N VAL A 186 -12.89 4.60 5.87
CA VAL A 186 -11.95 3.64 6.45
C VAL A 186 -10.66 3.61 5.64
N MET A 187 -9.52 3.74 6.33
CA MET A 187 -8.20 3.42 5.80
C MET A 187 -7.92 1.95 6.02
N VAL A 188 -7.60 1.24 4.95
CA VAL A 188 -7.25 -0.19 4.97
C VAL A 188 -5.80 -0.33 4.55
N GLY A 189 -4.97 -0.90 5.39
CA GLY A 189 -3.54 -1.06 5.13
C GLY A 189 -2.92 -2.19 5.96
N ASP A 190 -1.70 -2.56 5.61
CA ASP A 190 -0.93 -3.63 6.24
C ASP A 190 0.20 -3.13 7.15
N SER A 191 0.39 -1.81 7.26
CA SER A 191 1.51 -1.19 7.97
C SER A 191 1.07 -0.17 9.03
N ALA A 192 1.98 0.11 9.97
CA ALA A 192 1.77 1.19 10.94
C ALA A 192 1.60 2.57 10.27
N HIS A 193 2.24 2.81 9.11
CA HIS A 193 2.11 4.08 8.37
C HIS A 193 0.66 4.35 7.94
N ASP A 194 -0.04 3.33 7.48
CA ASP A 194 -1.44 3.40 7.06
C ASP A 194 -2.36 3.75 8.22
N LEU A 195 -2.19 2.99 9.30
CA LEU A 195 -3.08 3.07 10.45
C LEU A 195 -2.86 4.36 11.26
N VAL A 196 -1.61 4.82 11.39
CA VAL A 196 -1.27 6.11 12.00
C VAL A 196 -1.84 7.25 11.18
N ALA A 197 -1.66 7.24 9.84
CA ALA A 197 -2.25 8.24 8.95
C ALA A 197 -3.79 8.25 9.06
N GLY A 198 -4.43 7.07 9.04
CA GLY A 198 -5.88 6.92 9.19
C GLY A 198 -6.39 7.51 10.51
N ARG A 199 -5.75 7.17 11.61
CA ARG A 199 -6.08 7.71 12.93
C ARG A 199 -5.91 9.22 13.01
N ALA A 200 -4.79 9.74 12.49
CA ALA A 200 -4.50 11.17 12.46
C ALA A 200 -5.50 11.95 11.58
N ALA A 201 -5.98 11.33 10.50
CA ALA A 201 -7.03 11.89 9.65
C ALA A 201 -8.45 11.82 10.27
N GLY A 202 -8.62 11.14 11.41
CA GLY A 202 -9.94 10.91 12.04
C GLY A 202 -10.79 9.87 11.30
N MET A 203 -10.15 8.97 10.55
CA MET A 203 -10.79 7.85 9.85
C MET A 203 -10.87 6.61 10.73
N GLN A 204 -11.72 5.66 10.36
CA GLN A 204 -11.66 4.30 10.85
C GLN A 204 -10.45 3.58 10.25
N THR A 205 -9.91 2.57 10.92
CA THR A 205 -8.68 1.88 10.48
C THR A 205 -8.85 0.37 10.50
N VAL A 206 -8.49 -0.28 9.42
CA VAL A 206 -8.49 -1.74 9.28
C VAL A 206 -7.09 -2.20 8.89
N GLY A 207 -6.50 -3.04 9.74
CA GLY A 207 -5.26 -3.73 9.42
C GLY A 207 -5.52 -5.02 8.64
N VAL A 208 -4.65 -5.36 7.67
CA VAL A 208 -4.68 -6.64 6.96
C VAL A 208 -3.33 -7.35 7.06
N LEU A 209 -3.36 -8.70 7.07
CA LEU A 209 -2.18 -9.55 7.27
C LEU A 209 -1.56 -10.06 5.96
N THR A 210 -1.78 -9.36 4.86
CA THR A 210 -1.20 -9.64 3.54
C THR A 210 0.11 -8.88 3.27
N GLY A 211 0.55 -8.08 4.27
CA GLY A 211 1.85 -7.43 4.32
C GLY A 211 2.82 -8.10 5.28
N MET A 212 3.79 -7.33 5.73
CA MET A 212 4.87 -7.82 6.59
C MET A 212 4.62 -7.61 8.09
N ALA A 213 3.76 -6.65 8.48
CA ALA A 213 3.45 -6.39 9.88
C ALA A 213 2.56 -7.50 10.47
N GLY A 214 2.87 -7.87 11.72
CA GLY A 214 2.12 -8.90 12.44
C GLY A 214 0.85 -8.38 13.11
N HIS A 215 -0.02 -9.32 13.51
CA HIS A 215 -1.29 -9.00 14.19
C HIS A 215 -1.10 -8.09 15.42
N ASP A 216 -0.11 -8.37 16.26
CA ASP A 216 0.09 -7.63 17.50
C ASP A 216 0.49 -6.17 17.25
N GLU A 217 1.27 -5.92 16.21
CA GLU A 217 1.66 -4.57 15.78
C GLU A 217 0.44 -3.80 15.26
N LEU A 218 -0.31 -4.39 14.34
CA LEU A 218 -1.47 -3.73 13.72
C LEU A 218 -2.61 -3.53 14.72
N SER A 219 -2.84 -4.47 15.63
CA SER A 219 -3.96 -4.41 16.58
C SER A 219 -3.85 -3.25 17.58
N ALA A 220 -2.65 -2.72 17.80
CA ALA A 220 -2.45 -1.52 18.61
C ALA A 220 -2.98 -0.24 17.94
N LEU A 221 -3.13 -0.24 16.62
CA LEU A 221 -3.47 0.93 15.81
C LEU A 221 -4.79 0.78 15.03
N ALA A 222 -5.23 -0.45 14.76
CA ALA A 222 -6.44 -0.74 13.99
C ALA A 222 -7.70 -0.82 14.87
N ASP A 223 -8.86 -0.50 14.30
CA ASP A 223 -10.17 -0.83 14.90
C ASP A 223 -10.46 -2.33 14.78
N VAL A 224 -9.91 -2.98 13.75
CA VAL A 224 -9.92 -4.43 13.54
C VAL A 224 -8.72 -4.85 12.69
N VAL A 225 -8.21 -6.07 12.92
CA VAL A 225 -7.23 -6.71 12.04
C VAL A 225 -7.91 -7.91 11.37
N LEU A 226 -7.81 -7.95 10.04
CA LEU A 226 -8.41 -8.97 9.19
C LEU A 226 -7.32 -9.81 8.51
N PRO A 227 -7.57 -11.07 8.15
CA PRO A 227 -6.59 -11.87 7.40
C PRO A 227 -6.21 -11.23 6.05
N ASP A 228 -7.20 -10.70 5.33
CA ASP A 228 -7.09 -10.02 4.04
C ASP A 228 -8.32 -9.12 3.81
N ILE A 229 -8.31 -8.36 2.72
CA ILE A 229 -9.41 -7.45 2.35
C ILE A 229 -10.72 -8.16 2.00
N GLY A 230 -10.70 -9.46 1.69
CA GLY A 230 -11.91 -10.23 1.40
C GLY A 230 -12.88 -10.31 2.59
N HIS A 231 -12.39 -10.09 3.81
CA HIS A 231 -13.18 -10.05 5.04
C HIS A 231 -13.81 -8.67 5.31
N LEU A 232 -13.36 -7.62 4.61
CA LEU A 232 -13.85 -6.25 4.77
C LEU A 232 -15.36 -6.09 4.55
N PRO A 233 -16.00 -6.72 3.53
CA PRO A 233 -17.45 -6.60 3.31
C PRO A 233 -18.30 -7.05 4.50
N THR A 234 -17.85 -8.04 5.27
CA THR A 234 -18.52 -8.52 6.48
C THR A 234 -18.39 -7.51 7.62
N TRP A 235 -17.21 -6.96 7.82
CA TRP A 235 -16.97 -5.94 8.83
C TRP A 235 -17.74 -4.64 8.56
N LEU A 236 -17.84 -4.23 7.29
CA LEU A 236 -18.61 -3.05 6.89
C LEU A 236 -20.12 -3.18 7.13
N ALA A 237 -20.64 -4.40 7.19
CA ALA A 237 -22.05 -4.67 7.38
C ALA A 237 -22.46 -4.86 8.87
N ALA A 238 -21.47 -4.94 9.78
CA ALA A 238 -21.66 -5.10 11.22
C ALA A 238 -21.90 -3.76 11.93
#